data_6a02c022fec3c9dc87e645fcaef0808f
#
_entry.id   6a02c022fec3c9dc87e645fcaef0808f
#
_cell.length_a   1.000
_cell.length_b   1.000
_cell.length_c   1.000
_cell.angle_alpha   90.00
_cell.angle_beta   90.00
_cell.angle_gamma   90.00
#
_symmetry.space_group_name_H-M   'P 1'
#
loop_
_entity.id
_entity.type
_entity.pdbx_description
1 polymer ?
#
loop_
_entity_poly.entity_id
_entity_poly.type
_entity_poly.pdbx_seq_one_letter_code
_entity_poly.pdbx_strand_id
1 'polypeptide(L)'
;MSETRYPNETPEYRQARDALLEEEAALVEKTRLVAELRRQLPPGGRLKEDYRFQWANDGKIGQEVRLSELFGDKPTLLLYNFMYGPNWDNPCLSCTSLMDGFDRTSYQVTRDAAFCGIAKAPAEKINDWARTRAWTQIDLVSGFGTTYQADYGCQGENDDMQWPILHVFRKHNDEIFHFWGTELQGNHVDTVWPYWNLMDFTPEGRPDRMTPPQNFRSEFLEKHFLNE
;
A
#
# COMPACT_ATOMS: atom_id res chain seq x y z
N MET A 1 14.12 30.78 6.89
CA MET A 1 12.94 31.37 6.21
C MET A 1 13.12 31.20 4.71
N SER A 2 12.07 30.84 3.96
CA SER A 2 12.15 30.75 2.49
C SER A 2 12.25 32.16 1.87
N GLU A 3 13.11 32.30 0.85
CA GLU A 3 13.19 33.53 0.04
C GLU A 3 12.09 33.59 -1.03
N THR A 4 11.33 32.50 -1.21
CA THR A 4 10.25 32.41 -2.20
C THR A 4 9.13 33.38 -1.85
N ARG A 5 8.70 34.16 -2.84
CA ARG A 5 7.55 35.08 -2.76
C ARG A 5 6.63 34.83 -3.94
N TYR A 6 5.33 34.85 -3.68
CA TYR A 6 4.32 34.67 -4.71
C TYR A 6 3.78 36.03 -5.18
N PRO A 7 3.38 36.15 -6.45
CA PRO A 7 2.81 37.39 -6.95
C PRO A 7 1.60 37.85 -6.13
N ASN A 8 1.56 39.13 -5.78
CA ASN A 8 0.44 39.80 -5.09
C ASN A 8 0.07 39.22 -3.71
N GLU A 9 0.94 38.46 -3.07
CA GLU A 9 0.67 37.99 -1.69
C GLU A 9 0.60 39.15 -0.72
N THR A 10 -0.35 39.09 0.26
CA THR A 10 -0.46 40.07 1.31
C THR A 10 0.54 39.83 2.45
N PRO A 11 0.87 40.86 3.27
CA PRO A 11 1.71 40.66 4.45
C PRO A 11 1.16 39.63 5.42
N GLU A 12 -0.16 39.57 5.62
CA GLU A 12 -0.85 38.63 6.49
C GLU A 12 -0.71 37.20 5.97
N TYR A 13 -0.90 36.99 4.66
CA TYR A 13 -0.65 35.69 4.03
C TYR A 13 0.81 35.26 4.24
N ARG A 14 1.78 36.17 4.01
CA ARG A 14 3.19 35.86 4.18
C ARG A 14 3.53 35.47 5.61
N GLN A 15 3.02 36.17 6.58
CA GLN A 15 3.23 35.84 7.99
C GLN A 15 2.69 34.44 8.33
N ALA A 16 1.45 34.13 7.89
CA ALA A 16 0.86 32.81 8.10
C ALA A 16 1.64 31.70 7.38
N ARG A 17 2.09 31.98 6.14
CA ARG A 17 2.87 31.01 5.35
C ARG A 17 4.26 30.73 5.95
N ASP A 18 4.92 31.76 6.51
CA ASP A 18 6.21 31.57 7.16
C ASP A 18 6.06 30.72 8.45
N ALA A 19 5.01 30.92 9.23
CA ALA A 19 4.70 30.08 10.39
C ALA A 19 4.41 28.61 9.97
N LEU A 20 3.62 28.42 8.90
CA LEU A 20 3.35 27.09 8.37
C LEU A 20 4.64 26.36 7.87
N LEU A 21 5.59 27.10 7.28
CA LEU A 21 6.87 26.53 6.85
C LEU A 21 7.69 25.95 8.00
N GLU A 22 7.59 26.49 9.20
CA GLU A 22 8.25 25.94 10.39
C GLU A 22 7.66 24.59 10.76
N GLU A 23 6.32 24.46 10.73
CA GLU A 23 5.64 23.19 11.00
C GLU A 23 5.89 22.15 9.90
N GLU A 24 5.90 22.55 8.63
CA GLU A 24 6.25 21.66 7.52
C GLU A 24 7.69 21.13 7.65
N ALA A 25 8.62 21.95 8.05
CA ALA A 25 10.01 21.55 8.32
C ALA A 25 10.07 20.56 9.51
N ALA A 26 9.36 20.85 10.59
CA ALA A 26 9.28 19.96 11.75
C ALA A 26 8.66 18.59 11.39
N LEU A 27 7.65 18.55 10.53
CA LEU A 27 7.06 17.32 10.03
C LEU A 27 8.07 16.48 9.24
N VAL A 28 8.86 17.10 8.36
CA VAL A 28 9.93 16.40 7.61
C VAL A 28 10.94 15.76 8.56
N GLU A 29 11.40 16.48 9.57
CA GLU A 29 12.33 15.96 10.58
C GLU A 29 11.70 14.84 11.41
N LYS A 30 10.41 14.97 11.79
CA LYS A 30 9.69 13.92 12.50
C LYS A 30 9.58 12.65 11.66
N THR A 31 9.30 12.79 10.37
CA THR A 31 9.22 11.66 9.42
C THR A 31 10.55 10.91 9.33
N ARG A 32 11.68 11.65 9.23
CA ARG A 32 13.03 11.08 9.23
C ARG A 32 13.34 10.34 10.53
N LEU A 33 13.02 10.96 11.67
CA LEU A 33 13.21 10.35 12.98
C LEU A 33 12.43 9.02 13.11
N VAL A 34 11.15 9.00 12.73
CA VAL A 34 10.33 7.77 12.77
C VAL A 34 10.90 6.69 11.85
N ALA A 35 11.38 7.06 10.66
CA ALA A 35 12.03 6.11 9.76
C ALA A 35 13.32 5.53 10.37
N GLU A 36 14.11 6.35 11.08
CA GLU A 36 15.30 5.89 11.78
C GLU A 36 14.95 4.94 12.94
N LEU A 37 13.94 5.27 13.74
CA LEU A 37 13.47 4.41 14.83
C LEU A 37 12.99 3.04 14.30
N ARG A 38 12.33 3.00 13.12
CA ARG A 38 12.00 1.72 12.47
C ARG A 38 13.26 0.92 12.14
N ARG A 39 14.29 1.54 11.57
CA ARG A 39 15.55 0.84 11.24
C ARG A 39 16.27 0.28 12.46
N GLN A 40 16.05 0.85 13.64
CA GLN A 40 16.65 0.42 14.91
C GLN A 40 15.85 -0.70 15.60
N LEU A 41 14.71 -1.11 15.06
CA LEU A 41 13.96 -2.24 15.61
C LEU A 41 14.85 -3.50 15.61
N PRO A 42 14.87 -4.24 16.72
CA PRO A 42 15.48 -5.56 16.75
C PRO A 42 14.73 -6.50 15.78
N PRO A 43 15.33 -7.63 15.41
CA PRO A 43 14.60 -8.66 14.66
C PRO A 43 13.30 -9.02 15.38
N GLY A 44 12.19 -8.95 14.66
CA GLY A 44 10.88 -9.37 15.18
C GLY A 44 10.72 -10.89 15.21
N GLY A 45 9.49 -11.37 15.20
CA GLY A 45 9.20 -12.80 15.20
C GLY A 45 9.73 -13.49 13.94
N ARG A 46 10.33 -14.67 14.11
CA ARG A 46 10.66 -15.54 12.99
C ARG A 46 9.38 -15.92 12.23
N LEU A 47 9.46 -16.04 10.91
CA LEU A 47 8.36 -16.49 10.08
C LEU A 47 7.79 -17.81 10.64
N LYS A 48 6.46 -17.85 10.87
CA LYS A 48 5.80 -19.01 11.49
C LYS A 48 5.93 -20.25 10.61
N GLU A 49 5.71 -20.07 9.30
CA GLU A 49 5.88 -21.11 8.27
C GLU A 49 6.16 -20.46 6.92
N ASP A 50 6.71 -21.20 5.97
CA ASP A 50 6.90 -20.70 4.60
C ASP A 50 5.60 -20.90 3.80
N TYR A 51 4.66 -19.95 3.99
CA TYR A 51 3.31 -20.00 3.41
C TYR A 51 3.34 -20.22 1.90
N ARG A 52 2.41 -21.02 1.41
CA ARG A 52 2.22 -21.32 -0.01
C ARG A 52 1.03 -20.53 -0.53
N PHE A 53 1.32 -19.54 -1.33
CA PHE A 53 0.36 -18.69 -2.01
C PHE A 53 0.13 -19.14 -3.45
N GLN A 54 -0.81 -18.51 -4.14
CA GLN A 54 -1.00 -18.66 -5.57
C GLN A 54 -0.76 -17.31 -6.25
N TRP A 55 0.03 -17.30 -7.32
CA TRP A 55 0.17 -16.12 -8.16
C TRP A 55 -1.18 -15.67 -8.71
N ALA A 56 -1.40 -14.34 -8.72
CA ALA A 56 -2.59 -13.72 -9.30
C ALA A 56 -2.26 -12.78 -10.48
N ASN A 57 -1.03 -12.75 -10.95
CA ASN A 57 -0.64 -12.00 -12.14
C ASN A 57 -0.91 -12.80 -13.42
N ASP A 58 -1.19 -12.09 -14.54
CA ASP A 58 -1.33 -12.70 -15.87
C ASP A 58 -0.15 -13.62 -16.20
N GLY A 59 -0.45 -14.75 -16.81
CA GLY A 59 0.55 -15.76 -17.20
C GLY A 59 1.04 -16.67 -16.07
N LYS A 60 0.71 -16.36 -14.79
CA LYS A 60 1.11 -17.16 -13.64
C LYS A 60 -0.08 -17.59 -12.75
N ILE A 61 -1.30 -17.19 -13.07
CA ILE A 61 -2.50 -17.38 -12.23
C ILE A 61 -2.58 -18.82 -11.74
N GLY A 62 -2.78 -18.99 -10.43
CA GLY A 62 -2.94 -20.29 -9.77
C GLY A 62 -1.64 -21.08 -9.57
N GLN A 63 -0.51 -20.65 -10.13
CA GLN A 63 0.77 -21.30 -9.84
C GLN A 63 1.19 -21.04 -8.40
N GLU A 64 1.64 -22.08 -7.71
CA GLU A 64 2.09 -21.98 -6.33
C GLU A 64 3.38 -21.16 -6.24
N VAL A 65 3.50 -20.35 -5.18
CA VAL A 65 4.69 -19.61 -4.79
C VAL A 65 4.79 -19.56 -3.27
N ARG A 66 5.99 -19.72 -2.74
CA ARG A 66 6.23 -19.59 -1.30
C ARG A 66 6.51 -18.15 -0.92
N LEU A 67 6.20 -17.79 0.34
CA LEU A 67 6.54 -16.46 0.86
C LEU A 67 8.04 -16.18 0.71
N SER A 68 8.90 -17.18 0.96
CA SER A 68 10.36 -17.07 0.81
C SER A 68 10.80 -16.76 -0.63
N GLU A 69 10.02 -17.17 -1.63
CA GLU A 69 10.31 -16.95 -3.05
C GLU A 69 9.90 -15.56 -3.52
N LEU A 70 8.92 -14.90 -2.83
CA LEU A 70 8.50 -13.54 -3.15
C LEU A 70 9.62 -12.50 -2.98
N PHE A 71 10.64 -12.81 -2.21
CA PHE A 71 11.79 -11.92 -2.06
C PHE A 71 12.65 -11.83 -3.34
N GLY A 72 12.60 -12.82 -4.21
CA GLY A 72 13.57 -12.91 -5.29
C GLY A 72 15.01 -12.83 -4.76
N ASP A 73 15.80 -11.92 -5.32
CA ASP A 73 17.18 -11.61 -4.91
C ASP A 73 17.28 -10.57 -3.78
N LYS A 74 16.16 -10.03 -3.29
CA LYS A 74 16.13 -8.95 -2.31
C LYS A 74 16.16 -9.46 -0.87
N PRO A 75 16.81 -8.73 0.06
CA PRO A 75 16.80 -9.08 1.48
C PRO A 75 15.51 -8.67 2.20
N THR A 76 14.69 -7.82 1.60
CA THR A 76 13.48 -7.24 2.20
C THR A 76 12.28 -7.43 1.28
N LEU A 77 11.14 -7.83 1.85
CA LEU A 77 9.84 -7.94 1.18
C LEU A 77 8.85 -6.99 1.87
N LEU A 78 8.24 -6.11 1.09
CA LEU A 78 7.01 -5.40 1.46
C LEU A 78 5.83 -6.23 0.95
N LEU A 79 4.90 -6.57 1.84
CA LEU A 79 3.72 -7.37 1.51
C LEU A 79 2.48 -6.65 2.02
N TYR A 80 1.71 -6.07 1.11
CA TYR A 80 0.50 -5.32 1.46
C TYR A 80 -0.74 -6.20 1.32
N ASN A 81 -1.38 -6.49 2.45
CA ASN A 81 -2.68 -7.15 2.48
C ASN A 81 -3.78 -6.11 2.19
N PHE A 82 -4.39 -6.19 1.01
CA PHE A 82 -5.58 -5.41 0.69
C PHE A 82 -6.85 -6.20 0.96
N MET A 83 -7.88 -5.53 1.44
CA MET A 83 -9.13 -6.19 1.84
C MET A 83 -9.90 -6.69 0.62
N TYR A 84 -9.87 -7.98 0.40
CA TYR A 84 -10.67 -8.71 -0.57
C TYR A 84 -10.93 -10.11 -0.03
N GLY A 85 -12.09 -10.31 0.60
CA GLY A 85 -12.54 -11.60 1.14
C GLY A 85 -12.95 -12.56 0.03
N PRO A 86 -12.93 -13.88 0.28
CA PRO A 86 -13.26 -14.88 -0.75
C PRO A 86 -14.68 -14.76 -1.31
N ASN A 87 -15.65 -14.32 -0.49
CA ASN A 87 -17.04 -14.18 -0.89
C ASN A 87 -17.41 -12.74 -1.30
N TRP A 88 -16.48 -11.80 -1.30
CA TRP A 88 -16.73 -10.43 -1.73
C TRP A 88 -16.82 -10.35 -3.27
N ASP A 89 -17.79 -9.59 -3.78
CA ASP A 89 -17.88 -9.32 -5.22
C ASP A 89 -16.75 -8.42 -5.70
N ASN A 90 -16.41 -7.40 -4.91
CA ASN A 90 -15.35 -6.43 -5.22
C ASN A 90 -14.48 -6.19 -3.99
N PRO A 91 -13.20 -5.87 -4.15
CA PRO A 91 -12.34 -5.50 -3.01
C PRO A 91 -12.72 -4.12 -2.45
N CYS A 92 -12.19 -3.80 -1.27
CA CYS A 92 -12.31 -2.49 -0.67
C CYS A 92 -11.77 -1.40 -1.61
N LEU A 93 -12.56 -0.35 -1.84
CA LEU A 93 -12.23 0.70 -2.80
C LEU A 93 -11.10 1.61 -2.31
N SER A 94 -10.98 1.84 -1.01
CA SER A 94 -9.84 2.58 -0.45
C SER A 94 -8.54 1.79 -0.65
N CYS A 95 -8.55 0.47 -0.40
CA CYS A 95 -7.41 -0.40 -0.70
C CYS A 95 -7.09 -0.41 -2.20
N THR A 96 -8.10 -0.42 -3.05
CA THR A 96 -7.92 -0.33 -4.51
C THR A 96 -7.21 0.95 -4.91
N SER A 97 -7.64 2.10 -4.37
CA SER A 97 -7.00 3.39 -4.63
C SER A 97 -5.54 3.43 -4.14
N LEU A 98 -5.26 2.80 -3.00
CA LEU A 98 -3.91 2.67 -2.49
C LEU A 98 -3.06 1.79 -3.42
N MET A 99 -3.60 0.64 -3.84
CA MET A 99 -2.96 -0.28 -4.77
C MET A 99 -2.69 0.36 -6.15
N ASP A 100 -3.54 1.27 -6.64
CA ASP A 100 -3.27 2.06 -7.85
C ASP A 100 -1.95 2.84 -7.73
N GLY A 101 -1.72 3.45 -6.56
CA GLY A 101 -0.46 4.14 -6.24
C GLY A 101 0.72 3.18 -6.11
N PHE A 102 0.51 2.05 -5.47
CA PHE A 102 1.53 1.02 -5.28
C PHE A 102 1.95 0.38 -6.61
N ASP A 103 1.00 0.05 -7.49
CA ASP A 103 1.31 -0.47 -8.82
C ASP A 103 2.27 0.46 -9.56
N ARG A 104 1.97 1.76 -9.60
CA ARG A 104 2.81 2.73 -10.30
C ARG A 104 4.17 2.98 -9.65
N THR A 105 4.27 2.79 -8.33
CA THR A 105 5.52 2.99 -7.59
C THR A 105 6.38 1.72 -7.55
N SER A 106 5.79 0.54 -7.78
CA SER A 106 6.46 -0.77 -7.71
C SER A 106 7.74 -0.82 -8.52
N TYR A 107 7.74 -0.25 -9.73
CA TYR A 107 8.92 -0.23 -10.59
C TYR A 107 10.16 0.38 -9.90
N GLN A 108 9.98 1.43 -9.09
CA GLN A 108 11.08 2.04 -8.34
C GLN A 108 11.43 1.21 -7.10
N VAL A 109 10.41 0.78 -6.34
CA VAL A 109 10.60 0.03 -5.09
C VAL A 109 11.33 -1.29 -5.34
N THR A 110 10.98 -2.02 -6.41
CA THR A 110 11.55 -3.34 -6.72
C THR A 110 13.02 -3.32 -7.13
N ARG A 111 13.62 -2.15 -7.33
CA ARG A 111 15.07 -2.02 -7.47
C ARG A 111 15.81 -2.32 -6.17
N ASP A 112 15.20 -2.03 -5.01
CA ASP A 112 15.85 -2.06 -3.70
C ASP A 112 15.23 -3.11 -2.75
N ALA A 113 13.92 -3.38 -2.86
CA ALA A 113 13.17 -4.33 -2.03
C ALA A 113 12.11 -5.05 -2.87
N ALA A 114 11.78 -6.29 -2.55
CA ALA A 114 10.63 -6.96 -3.14
C ALA A 114 9.33 -6.31 -2.68
N PHE A 115 8.34 -6.22 -3.56
CA PHE A 115 7.06 -5.61 -3.24
C PHE A 115 5.92 -6.41 -3.88
N CYS A 116 4.97 -6.86 -3.05
CA CYS A 116 3.86 -7.70 -3.47
C CYS A 116 2.56 -7.27 -2.79
N GLY A 117 1.44 -7.35 -3.52
CA GLY A 117 0.10 -7.27 -2.95
C GLY A 117 -0.45 -8.66 -2.67
N ILE A 118 -1.15 -8.83 -1.55
CA ILE A 118 -1.82 -10.09 -1.18
C ILE A 118 -3.26 -9.82 -0.75
N ALA A 119 -4.17 -10.72 -1.10
CA ALA A 119 -5.53 -10.74 -0.56
C ALA A 119 -5.99 -12.16 -0.25
N LYS A 120 -7.08 -12.29 0.50
CA LYS A 120 -7.68 -13.59 0.86
C LYS A 120 -8.56 -14.18 -0.26
N ALA A 121 -8.95 -13.39 -1.25
CA ALA A 121 -9.73 -13.84 -2.39
C ALA A 121 -8.97 -14.84 -3.27
N PRO A 122 -9.66 -15.76 -4.00
CA PRO A 122 -9.03 -16.61 -5.00
C PRO A 122 -8.21 -15.82 -6.05
N ALA A 123 -7.16 -16.45 -6.56
CA ALA A 123 -6.20 -15.81 -7.48
C ALA A 123 -6.87 -15.22 -8.73
N GLU A 124 -7.86 -15.91 -9.28
CA GLU A 124 -8.64 -15.47 -10.45
C GLU A 124 -9.38 -14.16 -10.18
N LYS A 125 -10.07 -14.06 -9.02
CA LYS A 125 -10.76 -12.82 -8.61
C LYS A 125 -9.81 -11.63 -8.48
N ILE A 126 -8.63 -11.86 -7.87
CA ILE A 126 -7.60 -10.83 -7.73
C ILE A 126 -7.10 -10.39 -9.11
N ASN A 127 -6.85 -11.35 -10.02
CA ASN A 127 -6.41 -11.06 -11.37
C ASN A 127 -7.44 -10.26 -12.17
N ASP A 128 -8.72 -10.66 -12.12
CA ASP A 128 -9.81 -9.97 -12.82
C ASP A 128 -9.92 -8.51 -12.36
N TRP A 129 -9.78 -8.27 -11.05
CA TRP A 129 -9.76 -6.92 -10.52
C TRP A 129 -8.52 -6.14 -10.96
N ALA A 130 -7.35 -6.77 -10.90
CA ALA A 130 -6.08 -6.18 -11.33
C ALA A 130 -6.13 -5.75 -12.81
N ARG A 131 -6.75 -6.57 -13.69
CA ARG A 131 -7.00 -6.22 -15.09
C ARG A 131 -7.90 -5.00 -15.23
N THR A 132 -9.01 -4.94 -14.50
CA THR A 132 -9.93 -3.80 -14.47
C THR A 132 -9.20 -2.51 -14.06
N ARG A 133 -8.24 -2.59 -13.13
CA ARG A 133 -7.42 -1.46 -12.66
C ARG A 133 -6.15 -1.24 -13.48
N ALA A 134 -5.82 -2.17 -14.39
CA ALA A 134 -4.56 -2.26 -15.13
C ALA A 134 -3.33 -2.18 -14.21
N TRP A 135 -3.35 -2.96 -13.13
CA TRP A 135 -2.16 -3.21 -12.32
C TRP A 135 -1.25 -4.16 -13.07
N THR A 136 -0.10 -3.68 -13.47
CA THR A 136 0.83 -4.41 -14.35
C THR A 136 2.26 -4.45 -13.83
N GLN A 137 2.55 -3.69 -12.77
CA GLN A 137 3.90 -3.54 -12.24
C GLN A 137 4.10 -4.25 -10.91
N ILE A 138 3.05 -4.35 -10.09
CA ILE A 138 3.12 -4.99 -8.79
C ILE A 138 2.84 -6.49 -8.91
N ASP A 139 3.65 -7.31 -8.23
CA ASP A 139 3.36 -8.72 -8.06
C ASP A 139 2.15 -8.90 -7.13
N LEU A 140 1.28 -9.86 -7.47
CA LEU A 140 0.05 -10.14 -6.75
C LEU A 140 -0.06 -11.62 -6.42
N VAL A 141 -0.44 -11.92 -5.19
CA VAL A 141 -0.69 -13.30 -4.75
C VAL A 141 -2.00 -13.43 -3.98
N SER A 142 -2.56 -14.63 -4.03
CA SER A 142 -3.71 -15.05 -3.25
C SER A 142 -3.26 -15.84 -2.01
N GLY A 143 -3.71 -15.41 -0.84
CA GLY A 143 -3.59 -16.15 0.43
C GLY A 143 -4.79 -17.09 0.68
N PHE A 144 -5.65 -17.32 -0.33
CA PHE A 144 -6.80 -18.22 -0.21
C PHE A 144 -6.37 -19.61 0.25
N GLY A 145 -7.07 -20.17 1.23
CA GLY A 145 -6.74 -21.49 1.79
C GLY A 145 -5.54 -21.54 2.74
N THR A 146 -4.86 -20.39 3.00
CA THR A 146 -3.76 -20.32 3.97
C THR A 146 -4.18 -19.69 5.30
N THR A 147 -3.37 -19.84 6.33
CA THR A 147 -3.58 -19.16 7.62
C THR A 147 -2.85 -17.81 7.72
N TYR A 148 -2.15 -17.37 6.66
CA TYR A 148 -1.32 -16.17 6.67
C TYR A 148 -2.05 -14.93 7.20
N GLN A 149 -3.25 -14.64 6.69
CA GLN A 149 -4.00 -13.45 7.08
C GLN A 149 -4.38 -13.48 8.58
N ALA A 150 -4.77 -14.65 9.09
CA ALA A 150 -5.08 -14.82 10.51
C ALA A 150 -3.82 -14.71 11.38
N ASP A 151 -2.71 -15.32 10.95
CA ASP A 151 -1.45 -15.34 11.70
C ASP A 151 -0.78 -13.97 11.80
N TYR A 152 -0.99 -13.09 10.79
CA TYR A 152 -0.41 -11.76 10.72
C TYR A 152 -1.43 -10.62 10.93
N GLY A 153 -2.58 -10.91 11.56
CA GLY A 153 -3.54 -9.89 11.98
C GLY A 153 -4.30 -9.22 10.84
N CYS A 154 -4.24 -9.78 9.62
CA CYS A 154 -4.94 -9.26 8.44
C CYS A 154 -6.38 -9.78 8.34
N GLN A 155 -6.82 -10.65 9.24
CA GLN A 155 -8.12 -11.33 9.23
C GLN A 155 -8.75 -11.26 10.61
N GLY A 156 -10.07 -11.04 10.65
CA GLY A 156 -10.86 -11.14 11.87
C GLY A 156 -11.39 -12.57 12.14
N GLU A 157 -12.63 -12.68 12.59
CA GLU A 157 -13.21 -13.96 13.03
C GLU A 157 -13.41 -14.99 11.89
N ASN A 158 -13.46 -14.52 10.65
CA ASN A 158 -13.64 -15.37 9.47
C ASN A 158 -12.90 -14.79 8.25
N ASP A 159 -12.85 -15.58 7.17
CA ASP A 159 -12.13 -15.25 5.94
C ASP A 159 -12.64 -14.00 5.21
N ASP A 160 -13.88 -13.57 5.46
CA ASP A 160 -14.43 -12.34 4.87
C ASP A 160 -14.23 -11.10 5.73
N MET A 161 -13.76 -11.25 6.95
CA MET A 161 -13.40 -10.11 7.80
C MET A 161 -11.90 -9.79 7.63
N GLN A 162 -11.60 -8.87 6.72
CA GLN A 162 -10.24 -8.54 6.31
C GLN A 162 -9.80 -7.16 6.80
N TRP A 163 -8.49 -7.01 7.09
CA TRP A 163 -7.86 -5.75 7.50
C TRP A 163 -6.73 -5.36 6.55
N PRO A 164 -6.58 -4.07 6.22
CA PRO A 164 -5.51 -3.58 5.37
C PRO A 164 -4.24 -3.39 6.19
N ILE A 165 -3.23 -4.21 5.95
CA ILE A 165 -1.96 -4.13 6.67
C ILE A 165 -0.80 -4.22 5.67
N LEU A 166 0.16 -3.29 5.79
CA LEU A 166 1.45 -3.41 5.13
C LEU A 166 2.43 -4.09 6.09
N HIS A 167 2.89 -5.27 5.72
CA HIS A 167 3.94 -5.99 6.42
C HIS A 167 5.29 -5.82 5.73
N VAL A 168 6.34 -5.79 6.51
CA VAL A 168 7.72 -5.85 6.03
C VAL A 168 8.38 -7.06 6.65
N PHE A 169 8.90 -7.93 5.79
CA PHE A 169 9.69 -9.09 6.16
C PHE A 169 11.14 -8.90 5.74
N ARG A 170 12.07 -9.50 6.46
CA ARG A 170 13.50 -9.42 6.18
C ARG A 170 14.15 -10.80 6.27
N LYS A 171 14.99 -11.12 5.27
CA LYS A 171 15.90 -12.28 5.31
C LYS A 171 17.15 -11.92 6.12
N HIS A 172 17.55 -12.81 7.02
CA HIS A 172 18.82 -12.76 7.74
C HIS A 172 19.33 -14.18 7.99
N ASN A 173 20.52 -14.52 7.49
CA ASN A 173 21.13 -15.86 7.63
C ASN A 173 20.19 -17.00 7.24
N ASP A 174 19.58 -16.91 6.06
CA ASP A 174 18.60 -17.86 5.51
C ASP A 174 17.29 -18.02 6.30
N GLU A 175 17.09 -17.24 7.33
CA GLU A 175 15.84 -17.14 8.06
C GLU A 175 15.08 -15.88 7.68
N ILE A 176 13.73 -15.94 7.79
CA ILE A 176 12.85 -14.80 7.53
C ILE A 176 12.24 -14.35 8.84
N PHE A 177 12.27 -13.04 9.06
CA PHE A 177 11.70 -12.39 10.23
C PHE A 177 10.67 -11.36 9.82
N HIS A 178 9.59 -11.24 10.57
CA HIS A 178 8.70 -10.09 10.49
C HIS A 178 9.46 -8.88 11.05
N PHE A 179 9.67 -7.86 10.24
CA PHE A 179 10.43 -6.68 10.65
C PHE A 179 9.51 -5.58 11.19
N TRP A 180 8.40 -5.32 10.51
CA TRP A 180 7.47 -4.25 10.86
C TRP A 180 6.13 -4.43 10.16
N GLY A 181 5.06 -3.86 10.75
CA GLY A 181 3.74 -3.81 10.14
C GLY A 181 2.95 -2.57 10.58
N THR A 182 1.88 -2.25 9.84
CA THR A 182 0.98 -1.16 10.18
C THR A 182 -0.01 -1.62 11.25
N GLU A 183 0.29 -1.38 12.54
CA GLU A 183 -0.55 -1.84 13.66
C GLU A 183 -1.73 -0.88 13.96
N LEU A 184 -1.64 0.38 13.54
CA LEU A 184 -2.70 1.38 13.74
C LEU A 184 -3.79 1.33 12.65
N GLN A 185 -3.86 0.23 11.91
CA GLN A 185 -4.82 0.00 10.83
C GLN A 185 -4.92 1.21 9.87
N GLY A 186 -6.12 1.73 9.62
CA GLY A 186 -6.33 2.83 8.68
C GLY A 186 -5.48 4.07 8.90
N ASN A 187 -5.06 4.36 10.13
CA ASN A 187 -4.27 5.56 10.43
C ASN A 187 -2.82 5.51 9.90
N HIS A 188 -2.24 4.33 9.71
CA HIS A 188 -0.88 4.21 9.17
C HIS A 188 -0.81 4.37 7.66
N VAL A 189 -1.89 4.08 6.92
CA VAL A 189 -1.91 4.22 5.47
C VAL A 189 -1.90 5.68 5.01
N ASP A 190 -2.23 6.62 5.89
CA ASP A 190 -2.20 8.07 5.64
C ASP A 190 -0.84 8.52 5.08
N THR A 191 0.24 7.93 5.56
CA THR A 191 1.60 8.31 5.14
C THR A 191 2.00 7.74 3.76
N VAL A 192 1.25 6.79 3.22
CA VAL A 192 1.55 6.09 1.96
C VAL A 192 0.42 6.15 0.94
N TRP A 193 -0.68 6.83 1.25
CA TRP A 193 -1.81 6.97 0.34
C TRP A 193 -1.78 8.31 -0.41
N PRO A 194 -1.34 8.32 -1.68
CA PRO A 194 -1.16 9.55 -2.45
C PRO A 194 -2.43 10.40 -2.55
N TYR A 195 -3.60 9.78 -2.62
CA TYR A 195 -4.87 10.51 -2.70
C TYR A 195 -5.08 11.43 -1.49
N TRP A 196 -4.94 10.91 -0.27
CA TRP A 196 -5.10 11.73 0.92
C TRP A 196 -3.98 12.73 1.09
N ASN A 197 -2.75 12.34 0.78
CA ASN A 197 -1.60 13.25 0.87
C ASN A 197 -1.76 14.46 -0.05
N LEU A 198 -2.38 14.28 -1.24
CA LEU A 198 -2.66 15.39 -2.15
C LEU A 198 -3.85 16.23 -1.69
N MET A 199 -4.91 15.61 -1.14
CA MET A 199 -6.07 16.35 -0.63
C MET A 199 -5.71 17.21 0.58
N ASP A 200 -4.76 16.82 1.41
CA ASP A 200 -4.26 17.60 2.54
C ASP A 200 -3.59 18.93 2.10
N PHE A 201 -3.21 19.07 0.82
CA PHE A 201 -2.71 20.33 0.27
C PHE A 201 -3.80 21.26 -0.29
N THR A 202 -5.04 20.81 -0.33
CA THR A 202 -6.16 21.61 -0.84
C THR A 202 -6.85 22.38 0.28
N PRO A 203 -7.46 23.55 -0.01
CA PRO A 203 -8.24 24.28 0.99
C PRO A 203 -9.42 23.49 1.53
N GLU A 204 -10.00 22.59 0.74
CA GLU A 204 -11.15 21.76 1.10
C GLU A 204 -10.75 20.59 2.01
N GLY A 205 -9.47 20.19 1.99
CA GLY A 205 -8.98 19.04 2.74
C GLY A 205 -9.51 17.70 2.24
N ARG A 206 -9.44 16.68 3.10
CA ARG A 206 -9.95 15.34 2.81
C ARG A 206 -11.48 15.35 2.78
N PRO A 207 -12.10 14.73 1.77
CA PRO A 207 -13.57 14.63 1.74
C PRO A 207 -14.07 13.68 2.82
N ASP A 208 -15.29 13.92 3.34
CA ASP A 208 -15.93 13.06 4.35
C ASP A 208 -16.18 11.63 3.88
N ARG A 209 -16.20 11.40 2.57
CA ARG A 209 -16.29 10.07 1.99
C ARG A 209 -14.92 9.38 1.99
N MET A 210 -14.80 8.27 2.67
CA MET A 210 -13.58 7.45 2.71
C MET A 210 -13.33 6.67 1.41
N THR A 211 -14.29 6.65 0.47
CA THR A 211 -14.28 5.74 -0.67
C THR A 211 -14.16 6.52 -1.98
N PRO A 212 -13.07 6.36 -2.75
CA PRO A 212 -12.99 6.91 -4.10
C PRO A 212 -14.06 6.31 -5.00
N PRO A 213 -14.47 6.98 -6.10
CA PRO A 213 -15.45 6.46 -7.05
C PRO A 213 -15.07 5.06 -7.55
N GLN A 214 -16.04 4.16 -7.61
CA GLN A 214 -15.82 2.74 -7.92
C GLN A 214 -15.18 2.52 -9.29
N ASN A 215 -15.47 3.36 -10.28
CA ASN A 215 -15.10 3.18 -11.68
C ASN A 215 -14.25 4.34 -12.23
N PHE A 216 -13.54 5.05 -11.36
CA PHE A 216 -12.82 6.27 -11.78
C PHE A 216 -11.95 6.07 -13.03
N ARG A 217 -11.32 4.90 -13.16
CA ARG A 217 -10.44 4.65 -14.32
C ARG A 217 -11.21 4.33 -15.58
N SER A 218 -12.24 3.47 -15.52
CA SER A 218 -13.09 3.20 -16.69
C SER A 218 -13.81 4.45 -17.17
N GLU A 219 -14.41 5.21 -16.25
CA GLU A 219 -15.04 6.50 -16.58
C GLU A 219 -14.04 7.52 -17.14
N PHE A 220 -12.82 7.58 -16.61
CA PHE A 220 -11.77 8.47 -17.09
C PHE A 220 -11.28 8.04 -18.50
N LEU A 221 -11.04 6.77 -18.72
CA LEU A 221 -10.59 6.23 -19.99
C LEU A 221 -11.68 6.35 -21.07
N GLU A 222 -12.93 6.02 -20.75
CA GLU A 222 -14.08 6.21 -21.62
C GLU A 222 -14.23 7.68 -22.03
N LYS A 223 -14.13 8.59 -21.07
CA LYS A 223 -14.31 10.03 -21.30
C LYS A 223 -13.19 10.65 -22.13
N HIS A 224 -11.95 10.17 -22.00
CA HIS A 224 -10.78 10.87 -22.56
C HIS A 224 -10.04 10.10 -23.66
N PHE A 225 -10.27 8.80 -23.85
CA PHE A 225 -9.47 7.97 -24.75
C PHE A 225 -10.25 6.95 -25.59
N LEU A 226 -11.50 6.65 -25.26
CA LEU A 226 -12.28 5.60 -25.94
C LEU A 226 -13.45 6.13 -26.77
N ASN A 227 -13.65 7.45 -26.83
CA ASN A 227 -14.71 8.11 -27.61
C ASN A 227 -14.15 8.82 -28.87
N GLU A 228 -13.03 8.36 -29.43
CA GLU A 228 -12.55 8.78 -30.75
C GLU A 228 -12.88 7.73 -31.82
#